data_ddc54682c3458ee3782cc461a211ba1e
#
_entry.id   ddc54682c3458ee3782cc461a211ba1e
#
_cell.length_a   1.000
_cell.length_b   1.000
_cell.length_c   1.000
_cell.angle_alpha   90.00
_cell.angle_beta   90.00
_cell.angle_gamma   90.00
#
_symmetry.space_group_name_H-M   'P 1'
#
loop_
_entity.id
_entity.type
_entity.pdbx_description
1 polymer ?
#
loop_
_entity_poly.entity_id
_entity_poly.type
_entity_poly.pdbx_seq_one_letter_code
_entity_poly.pdbx_strand_id
1 'polypeptide(L)'
;MNILFINGSPNKNGNTASLASQLLEGHDYKTLNLTDHVIGSFGQNLEQDELDFVISQLEQADMIVVGSPVYWHNICGSVRNVLDRFYGKVKEGSLKGKTLYFIFQGAAPEKWMLEAGEYTMRRFASLYGMEYGGMITNTKEAQEFTKEL
;
A
#
# COMPACT_ATOMS: atom_id res chain seq x y z
N MET A 1 4.42 -0.13 -18.38
CA MET A 1 3.98 0.36 -17.08
C MET A 1 4.56 -0.52 -15.99
N ASN A 2 5.24 0.09 -15.02
CA ASN A 2 5.83 -0.61 -13.88
C ASN A 2 4.84 -0.60 -12.73
N ILE A 3 4.40 -1.79 -12.30
CA ILE A 3 3.44 -1.95 -11.20
C ILE A 3 4.16 -2.53 -9.99
N LEU A 4 3.96 -1.91 -8.83
CA LEU A 4 4.48 -2.37 -7.55
C LEU A 4 3.33 -2.70 -6.60
N PHE A 5 3.26 -3.94 -6.15
CA PHE A 5 2.41 -4.34 -5.04
C PHE A 5 3.21 -4.37 -3.74
N ILE A 6 2.85 -3.53 -2.79
CA ILE A 6 3.41 -3.50 -1.44
C ILE A 6 2.49 -4.31 -0.54
N ASN A 7 2.96 -5.46 -0.08
CA ASN A 7 2.20 -6.35 0.79
C ASN A 7 2.56 -6.10 2.26
N GLY A 8 1.64 -5.54 3.01
CA GLY A 8 1.79 -5.33 4.45
C GLY A 8 1.43 -6.54 5.31
N SER A 9 0.78 -7.55 4.72
CA SER A 9 0.42 -8.76 5.45
C SER A 9 1.67 -9.61 5.76
N PRO A 10 1.76 -10.20 6.97
CA PRO A 10 2.78 -11.20 7.27
C PRO A 10 2.57 -12.50 6.48
N ASN A 11 1.37 -12.72 5.94
CA ASN A 11 1.06 -13.87 5.11
C ASN A 11 1.25 -13.50 3.62
N LYS A 12 2.34 -13.95 3.03
CA LYS A 12 2.71 -13.61 1.64
C LYS A 12 1.71 -14.13 0.61
N ASN A 13 0.95 -15.18 0.92
CA ASN A 13 -0.02 -15.81 0.04
C ASN A 13 -1.44 -15.79 0.64
N GLY A 14 -1.73 -14.82 1.47
CA GLY A 14 -3.02 -14.67 2.13
C GLY A 14 -4.04 -13.87 1.33
N ASN A 15 -5.08 -13.39 2.02
CA ASN A 15 -6.19 -12.67 1.40
C ASN A 15 -5.77 -11.35 0.75
N THR A 16 -4.84 -10.63 1.36
CA THR A 16 -4.33 -9.37 0.78
C THR A 16 -3.64 -9.61 -0.56
N ALA A 17 -2.76 -10.62 -0.63
CA ALA A 17 -2.07 -11.00 -1.86
C ALA A 17 -3.05 -11.55 -2.91
N SER A 18 -4.07 -12.29 -2.48
CA SER A 18 -5.12 -12.79 -3.38
C SER A 18 -5.89 -11.66 -4.05
N LEU A 19 -6.27 -10.64 -3.29
CA LEU A 19 -6.95 -9.47 -3.85
C LEU A 19 -6.05 -8.69 -4.82
N ALA A 20 -4.76 -8.58 -4.51
CA ALA A 20 -3.80 -7.95 -5.42
C ALA A 20 -3.69 -8.72 -6.74
N SER A 21 -3.60 -10.04 -6.67
CA SER A 21 -3.58 -10.92 -7.85
C SER A 21 -4.84 -10.76 -8.73
N GLN A 22 -6.00 -10.62 -8.10
CA GLN A 22 -7.26 -10.41 -8.82
C GLN A 22 -7.34 -9.02 -9.45
N LEU A 23 -6.93 -7.98 -8.70
CA LEU A 23 -6.88 -6.62 -9.21
C LEU A 23 -5.94 -6.49 -10.41
N LEU A 24 -4.80 -7.16 -10.35
CA LEU A 24 -3.73 -7.05 -11.35
C LEU A 24 -3.74 -8.20 -12.36
N GLU A 25 -4.87 -8.89 -12.51
CA GLU A 25 -5.00 -9.98 -13.47
C GLU A 25 -4.66 -9.50 -14.89
N GLY A 26 -3.79 -10.23 -15.57
CA GLY A 26 -3.32 -9.88 -16.92
C GLY A 26 -2.18 -8.85 -16.97
N HIS A 27 -1.70 -8.38 -15.83
CA HIS A 27 -0.57 -7.45 -15.74
C HIS A 27 0.63 -8.08 -15.03
N ASP A 28 1.82 -7.79 -15.52
CA ASP A 28 3.05 -8.10 -14.79
C ASP A 28 3.29 -7.07 -13.69
N TYR A 29 3.62 -7.54 -12.49
CA TYR A 29 3.90 -6.68 -11.35
C TYR A 29 4.96 -7.27 -10.42
N LYS A 30 5.62 -6.39 -9.68
CA LYS A 30 6.54 -6.79 -8.61
C LYS A 30 5.82 -6.77 -7.29
N THR A 31 6.13 -7.74 -6.42
CA THR A 31 5.66 -7.75 -5.03
C THR A 31 6.80 -7.41 -4.08
N LEU A 32 6.55 -6.46 -3.18
CA LEU A 32 7.42 -6.13 -2.08
C LEU A 32 6.70 -6.52 -0.78
N ASN A 33 7.21 -7.58 -0.13
CA ASN A 33 6.68 -8.02 1.15
C ASN A 33 7.36 -7.26 2.28
N LEU A 34 6.64 -6.37 2.96
CA LEU A 34 7.23 -5.52 4.00
C LEU A 34 7.83 -6.32 5.15
N THR A 35 7.30 -7.50 5.44
CA THR A 35 7.84 -8.36 6.50
C THR A 35 9.19 -9.00 6.16
N ASP A 36 9.66 -8.90 4.92
CA ASP A 36 11.01 -9.32 4.53
C ASP A 36 12.06 -8.22 4.76
N HIS A 37 11.65 -7.04 5.16
CA HIS A 37 12.50 -5.84 5.29
C HIS A 37 12.45 -5.28 6.71
N VAL A 38 13.55 -4.68 7.12
CA VAL A 38 13.64 -3.99 8.40
C VAL A 38 13.26 -2.53 8.21
N ILE A 39 12.08 -2.16 8.69
CA ILE A 39 11.58 -0.79 8.62
C ILE A 39 11.14 -0.38 10.03
N GLY A 40 11.94 0.48 10.66
CA GLY A 40 11.64 0.98 11.99
C GLY A 40 10.42 1.90 12.01
N SER A 41 9.84 2.06 13.17
CA SER A 41 8.83 3.09 13.39
C SER A 41 9.48 4.48 13.42
N PHE A 42 8.67 5.52 13.23
CA PHE A 42 9.15 6.90 13.26
C PHE A 42 9.84 7.18 14.61
N GLY A 43 11.03 7.73 14.54
CA GLY A 43 11.88 8.02 15.71
C GLY A 43 12.86 6.90 16.09
N GLN A 44 12.73 5.69 15.54
CA GLN A 44 13.74 4.65 15.70
C GLN A 44 14.91 4.87 14.75
N ASN A 45 16.10 4.61 15.24
CA ASN A 45 17.34 4.65 14.45
C ASN A 45 17.95 3.24 14.41
N LEU A 46 17.58 2.45 13.41
CA LEU A 46 18.03 1.08 13.21
C LEU A 46 19.14 1.04 12.16
N GLU A 47 20.25 0.37 12.46
CA GLU A 47 21.41 0.28 11.55
C GLU A 47 21.09 -0.34 10.20
N GLN A 48 20.17 -1.31 10.17
CA GLN A 48 19.81 -2.07 8.98
C GLN A 48 18.44 -1.67 8.42
N ASP A 49 18.02 -0.43 8.68
CA ASP A 49 16.75 0.06 8.19
C ASP A 49 16.76 0.15 6.67
N GLU A 50 15.72 -0.41 6.03
CA GLU A 50 15.61 -0.54 4.59
C GLU A 50 14.58 0.42 3.97
N LEU A 51 14.23 1.50 4.66
CA LEU A 51 13.26 2.47 4.14
C LEU A 51 13.70 3.05 2.78
N ASP A 52 14.99 3.36 2.63
CA ASP A 52 15.50 3.92 1.37
C ASP A 52 15.29 2.96 0.20
N PHE A 53 15.42 1.67 0.42
CA PHE A 53 15.09 0.65 -0.58
C PHE A 53 13.60 0.69 -0.95
N VAL A 54 12.71 0.75 0.04
CA VAL A 54 11.26 0.83 -0.21
C VAL A 54 10.92 2.09 -1.01
N ILE A 55 11.47 3.24 -0.63
CA ILE A 55 11.27 4.50 -1.36
C ILE A 55 11.75 4.36 -2.81
N SER A 56 12.92 3.77 -3.04
CA SER A 56 13.45 3.59 -4.40
C SER A 56 12.53 2.71 -5.27
N GLN A 57 11.90 1.69 -4.70
CA GLN A 57 10.92 0.86 -5.41
C GLN A 57 9.66 1.65 -5.77
N LEU A 58 9.18 2.49 -4.85
CA LEU A 58 8.05 3.38 -5.11
C LEU A 58 8.36 4.38 -6.24
N GLU A 59 9.55 4.96 -6.24
CA GLU A 59 9.95 5.93 -7.25
C GLU A 59 10.02 5.33 -8.66
N GLN A 60 10.36 4.05 -8.79
CA GLN A 60 10.46 3.35 -10.07
C GLN A 60 9.10 2.88 -10.61
N ALA A 61 8.07 2.83 -9.78
CA ALA A 61 6.74 2.38 -10.18
C ALA A 61 5.94 3.50 -10.83
N ASP A 62 5.08 3.14 -11.77
CA ASP A 62 4.06 4.02 -12.34
C ASP A 62 2.73 3.87 -11.59
N MET A 63 2.44 2.64 -11.18
CA MET A 63 1.28 2.29 -10.37
C MET A 63 1.72 1.57 -9.10
N ILE A 64 1.13 1.96 -8.00
CA ILE A 64 1.41 1.40 -6.68
C ILE A 64 0.12 0.83 -6.11
N VAL A 65 0.18 -0.41 -5.67
CA VAL A 65 -0.91 -1.06 -4.93
C VAL A 65 -0.41 -1.32 -3.52
N VAL A 66 -1.00 -0.65 -2.54
CA VAL A 66 -0.68 -0.87 -1.13
C VAL A 66 -1.72 -1.80 -0.53
N GLY A 67 -1.30 -2.94 -0.02
CA GLY A 67 -2.17 -3.92 0.61
C GLY A 67 -1.93 -3.99 2.12
N SER A 68 -3.01 -3.85 2.89
CA SER A 68 -3.01 -3.97 4.34
C SER A 68 -4.18 -4.81 4.83
N PRO A 69 -3.95 -5.80 5.69
CA PRO A 69 -5.05 -6.32 6.50
C PRO A 69 -5.52 -5.26 7.50
N VAL A 70 -6.78 -5.40 7.93
CA VAL A 70 -7.31 -4.61 9.04
C VAL A 70 -6.86 -5.26 10.34
N TYR A 71 -5.91 -4.65 11.03
CA TYR A 71 -5.45 -5.05 12.36
C TYR A 71 -5.81 -3.97 13.36
N TRP A 72 -6.46 -4.37 14.47
CA TRP A 72 -6.90 -3.42 15.49
C TRP A 72 -7.65 -2.23 14.87
N HIS A 73 -8.62 -2.56 14.02
CA HIS A 73 -9.54 -1.62 13.39
C HIS A 73 -8.88 -0.61 12.42
N ASN A 74 -7.62 -0.81 12.02
CA ASN A 74 -6.90 0.15 11.20
C ASN A 74 -5.85 -0.51 10.30
N ILE A 75 -5.11 0.31 9.59
CA ILE A 75 -3.97 -0.09 8.76
C ILE A 75 -2.94 -0.83 9.61
N CYS A 76 -2.41 -1.94 9.12
CA CYS A 76 -1.43 -2.74 9.83
C CYS A 76 -0.12 -1.99 10.08
N GLY A 77 0.61 -2.38 11.13
CA GLY A 77 1.82 -1.70 11.57
C GLY A 77 2.91 -1.59 10.52
N SER A 78 3.12 -2.62 9.69
CA SER A 78 4.15 -2.59 8.65
C SER A 78 3.90 -1.50 7.61
N VAL A 79 2.64 -1.35 7.15
CA VAL A 79 2.25 -0.28 6.23
C VAL A 79 2.32 1.07 6.96
N ARG A 80 1.81 1.15 8.18
CA ARG A 80 1.81 2.39 8.95
C ARG A 80 3.22 2.94 9.16
N ASN A 81 4.18 2.07 9.43
CA ASN A 81 5.58 2.48 9.55
C ASN A 81 6.10 3.14 8.27
N VAL A 82 5.77 2.60 7.11
CA VAL A 82 6.16 3.21 5.83
C VAL A 82 5.54 4.60 5.68
N LEU A 83 4.24 4.74 5.96
CA LEU A 83 3.55 6.03 5.86
C LEU A 83 4.18 7.07 6.79
N ASP A 84 4.38 6.71 8.07
CA ASP A 84 4.94 7.62 9.07
C ASP A 84 6.37 8.02 8.72
N ARG A 85 7.17 7.10 8.18
CA ARG A 85 8.57 7.31 7.83
C ARG A 85 8.78 8.19 6.61
N PHE A 86 7.72 8.49 5.85
CA PHE A 86 7.80 9.47 4.77
C PHE A 86 8.00 10.90 5.29
N TYR A 87 7.57 11.18 6.52
CA TYR A 87 7.77 12.48 7.14
C TYR A 87 9.26 12.87 7.20
N GLY A 88 9.57 14.07 6.70
CA GLY A 88 10.93 14.60 6.71
C GLY A 88 11.92 13.89 5.79
N LYS A 89 11.48 12.86 5.07
CA LYS A 89 12.33 12.04 4.19
C LYS A 89 11.94 12.18 2.72
N VAL A 90 10.64 12.10 2.43
CA VAL A 90 10.11 12.18 1.07
C VAL A 90 9.50 13.55 0.85
N LYS A 91 9.91 14.21 -0.23
CA LYS A 91 9.41 15.54 -0.58
C LYS A 91 7.94 15.48 -1.02
N GLU A 92 7.13 16.39 -0.52
CA GLU A 92 5.75 16.57 -0.98
C GLU A 92 5.69 16.73 -2.50
N GLY A 93 4.75 16.04 -3.14
CA GLY A 93 4.56 16.09 -4.59
C GLY A 93 5.58 15.31 -5.41
N SER A 94 6.58 14.67 -4.78
CA SER A 94 7.67 13.99 -5.51
C SER A 94 7.25 12.72 -6.25
N LEU A 95 6.08 12.16 -5.93
CA LEU A 95 5.53 10.98 -6.59
C LEU A 95 4.42 11.33 -7.60
N LYS A 96 4.43 12.56 -8.09
CA LYS A 96 3.47 13.05 -9.07
C LYS A 96 3.45 12.19 -10.33
N GLY A 97 2.25 11.93 -10.83
CA GLY A 97 2.01 11.15 -12.04
C GLY A 97 1.84 9.65 -11.79
N LYS A 98 2.03 9.21 -10.56
CA LYS A 98 1.78 7.81 -10.18
C LYS A 98 0.35 7.64 -9.69
N THR A 99 -0.20 6.43 -9.88
CA THR A 99 -1.52 6.05 -9.35
C THR A 99 -1.36 5.13 -8.16
N LEU A 100 -2.16 5.33 -7.12
CA LEU A 100 -2.17 4.48 -5.93
C LEU A 100 -3.54 3.84 -5.75
N TYR A 101 -3.56 2.50 -5.67
CA TYR A 101 -4.72 1.71 -5.23
C TYR A 101 -4.47 1.17 -3.83
N PHE A 102 -5.52 1.05 -3.04
CA PHE A 102 -5.44 0.56 -1.67
C PHE A 102 -6.28 -0.69 -1.47
N ILE A 103 -5.64 -1.80 -1.10
CA ILE A 103 -6.32 -3.03 -0.69
C ILE A 103 -6.40 -3.03 0.83
N PHE A 104 -7.62 -3.05 1.36
CA PHE A 104 -7.85 -3.00 2.80
C PHE A 104 -8.92 -4.01 3.18
N GLN A 105 -8.53 -5.11 3.84
CA GLN A 105 -9.41 -6.24 4.06
C GLN A 105 -9.21 -6.85 5.45
N GLY A 106 -10.27 -7.44 5.97
CA GLY A 106 -10.27 -8.13 7.25
C GLY A 106 -11.41 -9.14 7.30
N ALA A 107 -11.53 -9.86 8.42
CA ALA A 107 -12.53 -10.90 8.60
C ALA A 107 -13.96 -10.35 8.57
N ALA A 108 -14.21 -9.24 9.25
CA ALA A 108 -15.52 -8.60 9.32
C ALA A 108 -15.35 -7.11 9.71
N PRO A 109 -14.68 -6.29 8.89
CA PRO A 109 -14.48 -4.89 9.25
C PRO A 109 -15.80 -4.13 9.15
N GLU A 110 -16.03 -3.25 10.10
CA GLU A 110 -17.13 -2.30 10.03
C GLU A 110 -16.82 -1.19 9.03
N LYS A 111 -17.86 -0.60 8.46
CA LYS A 111 -17.73 0.45 7.44
C LYS A 111 -16.84 1.61 7.89
N TRP A 112 -16.98 2.06 9.13
CA TRP A 112 -16.18 3.19 9.64
C TRP A 112 -14.68 2.88 9.70
N MET A 113 -14.29 1.62 9.92
CA MET A 113 -12.89 1.20 9.92
C MET A 113 -12.30 1.31 8.52
N LEU A 114 -13.03 0.83 7.52
CA LEU A 114 -12.63 0.91 6.12
C LEU A 114 -12.51 2.37 5.67
N GLU A 115 -13.48 3.20 6.01
CA GLU A 115 -13.48 4.62 5.68
C GLU A 115 -12.31 5.37 6.33
N ALA A 116 -11.98 5.04 7.59
CA ALA A 116 -10.86 5.65 8.29
C ALA A 116 -9.51 5.30 7.63
N GLY A 117 -9.32 4.04 7.26
CA GLY A 117 -8.12 3.60 6.53
C GLY A 117 -8.01 4.25 5.15
N GLU A 118 -9.13 4.33 4.43
CA GLU A 118 -9.18 4.98 3.13
C GLU A 118 -8.85 6.46 3.23
N TYR A 119 -9.39 7.16 4.22
CA TYR A 119 -9.06 8.56 4.44
C TYR A 119 -7.55 8.77 4.58
N THR A 120 -6.91 7.97 5.41
CA THR A 120 -5.45 8.04 5.60
C THR A 120 -4.70 7.81 4.29
N MET A 121 -5.05 6.77 3.55
CA MET A 121 -4.33 6.43 2.31
C MET A 121 -4.57 7.47 1.21
N ARG A 122 -5.77 7.96 1.09
CA ARG A 122 -6.10 9.02 0.14
C ARG A 122 -5.34 10.32 0.44
N ARG A 123 -5.24 10.69 1.72
CA ARG A 123 -4.46 11.87 2.15
C ARG A 123 -2.97 11.68 1.90
N PHE A 124 -2.45 10.48 2.15
CA PHE A 124 -1.08 10.13 1.84
C PHE A 124 -0.80 10.28 0.33
N ALA A 125 -1.63 9.69 -0.52
CA ALA A 125 -1.50 9.82 -1.97
C ALA A 125 -1.49 11.30 -2.41
N SER A 126 -2.44 12.08 -1.91
CA SER A 126 -2.58 13.50 -2.25
C SER A 126 -1.34 14.31 -1.87
N LEU A 127 -0.80 14.12 -0.67
CA LEU A 127 0.35 14.89 -0.19
C LEU A 127 1.60 14.64 -1.05
N TYR A 128 1.80 13.41 -1.51
CA TYR A 128 2.95 13.06 -2.35
C TYR A 128 2.68 13.18 -3.86
N GLY A 129 1.50 13.68 -4.24
CA GLY A 129 1.17 14.02 -5.62
C GLY A 129 0.64 12.86 -6.46
N MET A 130 0.32 11.73 -5.84
CA MET A 130 -0.25 10.57 -6.54
C MET A 130 -1.74 10.73 -6.77
N GLU A 131 -2.24 10.19 -7.87
CA GLU A 131 -3.66 10.00 -8.09
C GLU A 131 -4.15 8.80 -7.27
N TYR A 132 -5.21 8.99 -6.49
CA TYR A 132 -5.82 7.90 -5.75
C TYR A 132 -6.83 7.16 -6.62
N GLY A 133 -6.54 5.89 -6.97
CA GLY A 133 -7.37 5.08 -7.83
C GLY A 133 -8.61 4.50 -7.16
N GLY A 134 -8.51 4.18 -5.87
CA GLY A 134 -9.62 3.64 -5.10
C GLY A 134 -9.20 2.58 -4.09
N MET A 135 -10.18 2.11 -3.30
CA MET A 135 -10.00 1.08 -2.28
C MET A 135 -10.69 -0.21 -2.71
N ILE A 136 -10.00 -1.32 -2.52
CA ILE A 136 -10.48 -2.67 -2.80
C ILE A 136 -10.59 -3.43 -1.48
N THR A 137 -11.78 -3.88 -1.11
CA THR A 137 -12.04 -4.58 0.15
C THR A 137 -12.45 -6.02 -0.04
N ASN A 138 -12.81 -6.42 -1.28
CA ASN A 138 -13.31 -7.75 -1.60
C ASN A 138 -13.06 -8.12 -3.06
N THR A 139 -13.31 -9.38 -3.39
CA THR A 139 -13.12 -9.93 -4.75
C THR A 139 -13.94 -9.21 -5.81
N LYS A 140 -15.17 -8.84 -5.51
CA LYS A 140 -16.04 -8.14 -6.47
C LYS A 140 -15.44 -6.80 -6.88
N GLU A 141 -14.99 -6.02 -5.90
CA GLU A 141 -14.34 -4.73 -6.16
C GLU A 141 -13.02 -4.92 -6.93
N ALA A 142 -12.21 -5.92 -6.58
CA ALA A 142 -10.99 -6.22 -7.32
C ALA A 142 -11.27 -6.47 -8.80
N GLN A 143 -12.27 -7.28 -9.11
CA GLN A 143 -12.68 -7.58 -10.48
C GLN A 143 -13.27 -6.37 -11.22
N GLU A 144 -13.96 -5.48 -10.51
CA GLU A 144 -14.49 -4.24 -11.10
C GLU A 144 -13.33 -3.29 -11.46
N PHE A 145 -12.40 -3.06 -10.55
CA PHE A 145 -11.25 -2.18 -10.77
C PHE A 145 -10.27 -2.71 -11.83
N THR A 146 -10.12 -4.03 -11.96
CA THR A 146 -9.29 -4.63 -13.02
C THR A 146 -9.67 -4.12 -14.41
N LYS A 147 -10.95 -3.86 -14.65
CA LYS A 147 -11.45 -3.37 -15.95
C LYS A 147 -11.02 -1.93 -16.26
N GLU A 148 -10.57 -1.20 -15.26
CA GLU A 148 -10.14 0.19 -15.38
C GLU A 148 -8.63 0.32 -15.61
N LEU A 149 -7.88 -0.75 -15.38
CA LEU A 149 -6.43 -0.79 -15.56
C LEU A 149 -6.05 -1.10 -17.01
#